data_2a5eb5ca9d2ab0efd412e3aa676bcc1f
#
_entry.id   2a5eb5ca9d2ab0efd412e3aa676bcc1f
#
_cell.length_a   1.000
_cell.length_b   1.000
_cell.length_c   1.000
_cell.angle_alpha   90.00
_cell.angle_beta   90.00
_cell.angle_gamma   90.00
#
_symmetry.space_group_name_H-M   'P 1'
#
loop_
_entity.id
_entity.type
_entity.pdbx_description
1 polymer ?
#
loop_
_entity_poly.entity_id
_entity_poly.type
_entity_poly.pdbx_seq_one_letter_code
_entity_poly.pdbx_strand_id
1 'polypeptide(L)'
;SMTACKSDKKANNSAVQKEKAVKNNTDADKQKTYTLFLGEQYELEEKEKAEYVIADTSVASVSPEGIVHACKAGKTTLTVTKDGKKSSSALKIKKRGMVYPTFTMMKGEKLPILFSNKESGVSWTSADETIATVDADAVVTGKKVGTTTIYGKGAEHTYRCDLTVNKKIKNIVYLTFDDGPNRYTTPKVLDILKENNVKATFFELKPAKKDFDLTKRVIDEGHTLAMHGYQHKYNIVYKSKKVYKQNLDKLRNLFFKKYGVWCTLSRFPGGSSNTVSRYNPGIMTRITKDIASWGYHYFDWNVASCDSDTAKNANDVYRNVTTGLIKGRGNVVLMHDFYKNDKMLGALDKIIKYGKKHGYTFLPLTASTTEVHHKVNN
;
A
#
# COMPACT_ATOMS: atom_id res chain seq x y z
N SER A 1 -43.74 -4.75 17.56
CA SER A 1 -44.78 -5.26 18.43
C SER A 1 -44.59 -6.76 18.59
N MET A 2 -44.16 -7.24 19.76
CA MET A 2 -44.96 -7.94 20.78
C MET A 2 -45.58 -9.23 20.22
N THR A 3 -45.48 -10.40 20.79
CA THR A 3 -45.70 -10.75 22.18
C THR A 3 -45.29 -12.21 22.45
N ALA A 4 -44.88 -12.47 23.66
CA ALA A 4 -44.63 -13.75 24.31
C ALA A 4 -45.90 -14.56 24.61
N CYS A 5 -45.72 -15.88 24.96
CA CYS A 5 -46.46 -16.66 26.00
C CYS A 5 -45.84 -18.05 26.13
N LYS A 6 -45.25 -18.51 27.24
CA LYS A 6 -45.74 -19.10 28.52
C LYS A 6 -46.77 -20.21 28.29
N SER A 7 -46.65 -21.42 28.86
CA SER A 7 -46.51 -21.94 30.19
C SER A 7 -46.67 -23.48 30.22
N ASP A 8 -45.94 -24.18 30.99
CA ASP A 8 -46.20 -24.79 32.29
C ASP A 8 -46.74 -26.23 32.40
N LYS A 9 -46.03 -27.02 33.25
CA LYS A 9 -46.41 -28.04 34.25
C LYS A 9 -46.49 -29.51 33.79
N LYS A 10 -46.03 -30.49 34.49
CA LYS A 10 -45.60 -30.82 35.85
C LYS A 10 -45.10 -32.28 35.89
N ALA A 11 -44.10 -32.52 36.66
CA ALA A 11 -43.72 -33.57 37.61
C ALA A 11 -44.27 -34.98 37.50
N ASN A 12 -43.43 -36.03 37.63
CA ASN A 12 -43.38 -36.86 38.81
C ASN A 12 -42.14 -37.77 38.90
N ASN A 13 -41.72 -37.98 40.14
CA ASN A 13 -40.66 -38.76 40.74
C ASN A 13 -40.51 -40.21 40.27
N SER A 14 -39.25 -40.70 40.21
CA SER A 14 -38.84 -41.85 41.05
C SER A 14 -37.32 -41.93 41.13
N ALA A 15 -36.80 -42.05 42.31
CA ALA A 15 -35.41 -42.18 42.69
C ALA A 15 -34.83 -43.54 42.27
N VAL A 16 -33.67 -43.55 41.64
CA VAL A 16 -32.73 -44.66 41.74
C VAL A 16 -31.32 -44.00 41.80
N GLN A 17 -30.67 -44.26 42.91
CA GLN A 17 -29.25 -43.96 43.14
C GLN A 17 -28.39 -44.60 42.06
N LYS A 18 -27.56 -43.84 41.36
CA LYS A 18 -26.32 -44.31 40.73
C LYS A 18 -25.26 -43.22 40.79
N GLU A 19 -24.20 -43.59 41.44
CA GLU A 19 -22.83 -43.15 41.42
C GLU A 19 -22.51 -41.78 40.78
N LYS A 20 -21.96 -40.90 41.61
CA LYS A 20 -21.27 -39.69 41.24
C LYS A 20 -20.11 -40.06 40.28
N ALA A 21 -20.37 -39.98 39.01
CA ALA A 21 -19.30 -39.73 38.05
C ALA A 21 -18.88 -38.26 38.23
N VAL A 22 -17.72 -38.06 38.79
CA VAL A 22 -17.00 -36.77 38.78
C VAL A 22 -16.87 -36.40 37.31
N LYS A 23 -17.74 -35.55 36.81
CA LYS A 23 -17.48 -34.82 35.56
C LYS A 23 -16.34 -33.87 35.86
N ASN A 24 -15.15 -34.29 35.55
CA ASN A 24 -14.05 -33.37 35.23
C ASN A 24 -14.59 -32.47 34.09
N ASN A 25 -15.11 -31.32 34.46
CA ASN A 25 -15.17 -30.19 33.57
C ASN A 25 -13.70 -29.77 33.33
N THR A 26 -13.07 -30.45 32.43
CA THR A 26 -11.96 -29.84 31.69
C THR A 26 -12.64 -28.73 30.91
N ASP A 27 -12.51 -27.50 31.39
CA ASP A 27 -12.57 -26.32 30.52
C ASP A 27 -11.54 -26.62 29.44
N ALA A 28 -12.04 -27.13 28.32
CA ALA A 28 -11.23 -27.27 27.13
C ALA A 28 -10.71 -25.87 26.83
N ASP A 29 -9.39 -25.70 26.96
CA ASP A 29 -8.62 -24.49 26.64
C ASP A 29 -9.24 -23.78 25.44
N LYS A 30 -10.01 -22.73 25.70
CA LYS A 30 -10.35 -21.77 24.66
C LYS A 30 -9.02 -21.13 24.27
N GLN A 31 -8.45 -21.60 23.19
CA GLN A 31 -7.22 -21.07 22.66
C GLN A 31 -7.34 -19.54 22.57
N LYS A 32 -6.52 -18.81 23.32
CA LYS A 32 -6.51 -17.34 23.34
C LYS A 32 -6.25 -16.85 21.93
N THR A 33 -7.01 -15.86 21.48
CA THR A 33 -6.82 -15.21 20.18
C THR A 33 -6.44 -13.76 20.40
N TYR A 34 -5.31 -13.37 19.86
CA TYR A 34 -4.90 -11.97 19.78
C TYR A 34 -5.31 -11.41 18.41
N THR A 35 -5.97 -10.27 18.42
CA THR A 35 -6.36 -9.57 17.18
C THR A 35 -5.74 -8.18 17.20
N LEU A 36 -4.82 -7.91 16.28
CA LEU A 36 -4.08 -6.67 16.18
C LEU A 36 -4.40 -5.93 14.88
N PHE A 37 -4.32 -4.61 14.91
CA PHE A 37 -4.27 -3.81 13.70
C PHE A 37 -2.93 -3.99 12.99
N LEU A 38 -2.93 -3.82 11.67
CA LEU A 38 -1.69 -3.78 10.89
C LEU A 38 -0.76 -2.68 11.45
N GLY A 39 0.51 -3.02 11.67
CA GLY A 39 1.52 -2.12 12.23
C GLY A 39 1.47 -1.95 13.74
N GLU A 40 0.48 -2.52 14.43
CA GLU A 40 0.38 -2.44 15.89
C GLU A 40 1.55 -3.16 16.57
N GLN A 41 2.05 -2.55 17.64
CA GLN A 41 2.98 -3.15 18.56
C GLN A 41 2.22 -3.52 19.84
N TYR A 42 2.31 -4.79 20.25
CA TYR A 42 1.61 -5.31 21.42
C TYR A 42 2.58 -5.98 22.39
N GLU A 43 2.54 -5.59 23.64
CA GLU A 43 3.36 -6.17 24.70
C GLU A 43 2.60 -7.30 25.39
N LEU A 44 3.15 -8.52 25.35
CA LEU A 44 2.55 -9.67 26.03
C LEU A 44 2.67 -9.51 27.56
N GLU A 45 1.66 -9.99 28.28
CA GLU A 45 1.59 -9.84 29.74
C GLU A 45 2.66 -10.62 30.50
N GLU A 46 3.12 -11.73 29.95
CA GLU A 46 4.13 -12.58 30.58
C GLU A 46 5.55 -12.10 30.28
N LYS A 47 6.15 -11.39 31.24
CA LYS A 47 7.45 -10.72 31.08
C LYS A 47 8.67 -11.52 31.59
N GLU A 48 8.46 -12.60 32.38
CA GLU A 48 9.58 -13.30 33.02
C GLU A 48 9.82 -14.70 32.46
N LYS A 49 11.06 -14.93 31.97
CA LYS A 49 11.63 -16.24 31.56
C LYS A 49 10.75 -17.05 30.59
N ALA A 50 10.06 -16.39 29.67
CA ALA A 50 9.31 -17.05 28.61
C ALA A 50 10.08 -16.97 27.27
N GLU A 51 9.95 -18.01 26.48
CA GLU A 51 10.40 -18.04 25.09
C GLU A 51 9.19 -17.85 24.17
N TYR A 52 9.34 -17.01 23.17
CA TYR A 52 8.27 -16.66 22.24
C TYR A 52 8.63 -17.07 20.82
N VAL A 53 7.72 -17.74 20.14
CA VAL A 53 7.88 -18.14 18.74
C VAL A 53 6.62 -17.82 17.94
N ILE A 54 6.78 -17.18 16.81
CA ILE A 54 5.72 -16.98 15.82
C ILE A 54 5.98 -17.90 14.63
N ALA A 55 4.95 -18.66 14.23
CA ALA A 55 5.05 -19.68 13.19
C ALA A 55 5.31 -19.06 11.80
N ASP A 56 4.64 -17.95 11.46
CA ASP A 56 4.86 -17.21 10.23
C ASP A 56 5.39 -15.81 10.52
N THR A 57 6.71 -15.66 10.42
CA THR A 57 7.42 -14.40 10.71
C THR A 57 7.15 -13.31 9.66
N SER A 58 6.56 -13.63 8.52
CA SER A 58 6.11 -12.63 7.54
C SER A 58 4.84 -11.92 7.99
N VAL A 59 4.01 -12.58 8.81
CA VAL A 59 2.76 -12.00 9.35
C VAL A 59 3.03 -11.15 10.57
N ALA A 60 3.86 -11.62 11.49
CA ALA A 60 4.24 -10.88 12.68
C ALA A 60 5.62 -11.32 13.19
N SER A 61 6.27 -10.46 13.96
CA SER A 61 7.50 -10.78 14.71
C SER A 61 7.24 -10.67 16.21
N VAL A 62 8.08 -11.31 17.02
CA VAL A 62 8.09 -11.16 18.47
C VAL A 62 9.51 -11.06 18.99
N SER A 63 9.76 -10.11 19.91
CA SER A 63 11.06 -9.95 20.54
C SER A 63 11.21 -10.93 21.72
N PRO A 64 12.47 -11.15 22.20
CA PRO A 64 12.71 -11.95 23.40
C PRO A 64 11.96 -11.44 24.64
N GLU A 65 11.65 -10.14 24.69
CA GLU A 65 10.90 -9.50 25.78
C GLU A 65 9.39 -9.66 25.64
N GLY A 66 8.91 -10.33 24.59
CA GLY A 66 7.48 -10.54 24.36
C GLY A 66 6.75 -9.36 23.69
N ILE A 67 7.47 -8.57 22.90
CA ILE A 67 6.88 -7.48 22.11
C ILE A 67 6.54 -7.99 20.72
N VAL A 68 5.26 -8.04 20.39
CA VAL A 68 4.73 -8.47 19.09
C VAL A 68 4.60 -7.26 18.16
N HIS A 69 5.05 -7.40 16.91
CA HIS A 69 4.84 -6.43 15.84
C HIS A 69 4.02 -7.05 14.70
N ALA A 70 2.89 -6.43 14.37
CA ALA A 70 1.98 -6.87 13.31
C ALA A 70 2.46 -6.36 11.94
N CYS A 71 3.12 -7.22 11.16
CA CYS A 71 3.84 -6.83 9.94
C CYS A 71 3.00 -6.93 8.67
N LYS A 72 2.09 -7.91 8.61
CA LYS A 72 1.26 -8.19 7.42
C LYS A 72 -0.10 -8.74 7.83
N ALA A 73 -1.15 -8.34 7.13
CA ALA A 73 -2.48 -8.89 7.34
C ALA A 73 -2.49 -10.41 7.12
N GLY A 74 -3.13 -11.14 8.04
CA GLY A 74 -3.18 -12.60 7.97
C GLY A 74 -3.36 -13.23 9.33
N LYS A 75 -3.13 -14.54 9.40
CA LYS A 75 -3.22 -15.33 10.62
C LYS A 75 -1.94 -16.14 10.80
N THR A 76 -1.50 -16.24 12.04
CA THR A 76 -0.37 -17.10 12.44
C THR A 76 -0.59 -17.61 13.86
N THR A 77 0.34 -18.37 14.39
CA THR A 77 0.32 -18.89 15.75
C THR A 77 1.47 -18.32 16.55
N LEU A 78 1.16 -17.84 17.75
CA LEU A 78 2.13 -17.48 18.77
C LEU A 78 2.25 -18.63 19.76
N THR A 79 3.44 -19.15 19.96
CA THR A 79 3.77 -20.16 20.98
C THR A 79 4.60 -19.52 22.07
N VAL A 80 4.16 -19.67 23.30
CA VAL A 80 4.87 -19.22 24.52
C VAL A 80 5.30 -20.46 25.30
N THR A 81 6.60 -20.53 25.62
CA THR A 81 7.14 -21.58 26.48
C THR A 81 7.60 -20.95 27.79
N LYS A 82 6.98 -21.36 28.90
CA LYS A 82 7.32 -20.92 30.26
C LYS A 82 7.46 -22.12 31.16
N ASP A 83 8.54 -22.22 31.91
CA ASP A 83 8.82 -23.35 32.83
C ASP A 83 8.66 -24.72 32.14
N GLY A 84 9.10 -24.83 30.89
CA GLY A 84 9.00 -26.04 30.05
C GLY A 84 7.58 -26.35 29.53
N LYS A 85 6.58 -25.56 29.88
CA LYS A 85 5.20 -25.72 29.39
C LYS A 85 4.96 -24.83 28.18
N LYS A 86 4.42 -25.41 27.10
CA LYS A 86 4.07 -24.71 25.89
C LYS A 86 2.58 -24.38 25.86
N SER A 87 2.26 -23.14 25.53
CA SER A 87 0.90 -22.69 25.19
C SER A 87 0.90 -22.03 23.81
N SER A 88 -0.17 -22.24 23.06
CA SER A 88 -0.30 -21.68 21.70
C SER A 88 -1.54 -20.82 21.62
N SER A 89 -1.41 -19.66 21.00
CA SER A 89 -2.50 -18.70 20.77
C SER A 89 -2.59 -18.37 19.28
N ALA A 90 -3.81 -18.16 18.80
CA ALA A 90 -4.00 -17.63 17.47
C ALA A 90 -3.67 -16.13 17.45
N LEU A 91 -2.97 -15.69 16.43
CA LEU A 91 -2.63 -14.29 16.18
C LEU A 91 -3.23 -13.87 14.83
N LYS A 92 -4.17 -12.95 14.87
CA LYS A 92 -4.86 -12.40 13.70
C LYS A 92 -4.48 -10.95 13.49
N ILE A 93 -3.88 -10.65 12.36
CA ILE A 93 -3.57 -9.27 11.95
C ILE A 93 -4.63 -8.79 10.97
N LYS A 94 -5.31 -7.70 11.33
CA LYS A 94 -6.32 -7.05 10.51
C LYS A 94 -5.67 -6.42 9.26
N LYS A 95 -6.45 -6.29 8.19
CA LYS A 95 -6.01 -5.55 6.98
C LYS A 95 -5.86 -4.05 7.22
N ARG A 96 -6.65 -3.49 8.15
CA ARG A 96 -6.61 -2.06 8.51
C ARG A 96 -5.57 -1.80 9.59
N GLY A 97 -5.02 -0.60 9.58
CA GLY A 97 -4.05 -0.13 10.56
C GLY A 97 -3.07 0.86 9.94
N MET A 98 -1.85 0.85 10.42
CA MET A 98 -0.73 1.60 9.85
C MET A 98 -0.34 1.02 8.49
N VAL A 99 -0.38 1.83 7.44
CA VAL A 99 -0.25 1.36 6.05
C VAL A 99 1.13 0.76 5.77
N TYR A 100 2.18 1.29 6.41
CA TYR A 100 3.56 0.85 6.21
C TYR A 100 4.21 0.36 7.52
N PRO A 101 3.93 -0.88 7.97
CA PRO A 101 4.56 -1.45 9.17
C PRO A 101 6.05 -1.75 8.98
N THR A 102 6.45 -1.95 7.74
CA THR A 102 7.85 -2.03 7.30
C THR A 102 8.00 -1.17 6.05
N PHE A 103 9.11 -0.47 5.91
CA PHE A 103 9.33 0.38 4.75
C PHE A 103 10.82 0.50 4.43
N THR A 104 11.13 0.57 3.14
CA THR A 104 12.47 0.85 2.65
C THR A 104 12.46 2.11 1.81
N MET A 105 13.30 3.07 2.18
CA MET A 105 13.44 4.34 1.48
C MET A 105 14.90 4.63 1.15
N MET A 106 15.15 5.56 0.26
CA MET A 106 16.50 6.06 0.01
C MET A 106 16.79 7.28 0.91
N LYS A 107 18.07 7.47 1.23
CA LYS A 107 18.52 8.68 1.92
C LYS A 107 18.01 9.93 1.19
N GLY A 108 17.41 10.86 1.95
CA GLY A 108 16.83 12.10 1.47
C GLY A 108 15.35 12.03 1.11
N GLU A 109 14.79 10.82 0.99
CA GLU A 109 13.35 10.64 0.78
C GLU A 109 12.55 10.92 2.04
N LYS A 110 11.25 11.19 1.85
CA LYS A 110 10.28 11.45 2.92
C LYS A 110 9.09 10.51 2.78
N LEU A 111 8.68 9.94 3.92
CA LEU A 111 7.53 9.05 4.00
C LEU A 111 6.47 9.64 4.94
N PRO A 112 5.32 10.08 4.45
CA PRO A 112 4.17 10.35 5.30
C PRO A 112 3.63 9.03 5.86
N ILE A 113 3.49 8.93 7.17
CA ILE A 113 2.84 7.77 7.79
C ILE A 113 1.34 7.94 7.70
N LEU A 114 0.68 6.91 7.19
CA LEU A 114 -0.77 6.89 6.95
C LEU A 114 -1.42 5.71 7.67
N PHE A 115 -2.69 5.89 8.03
CA PHE A 115 -3.53 4.85 8.61
C PHE A 115 -4.73 4.57 7.70
N SER A 116 -5.09 3.30 7.57
CA SER A 116 -6.33 2.87 6.92
C SER A 116 -7.47 2.65 7.91
N ASN A 117 -7.19 2.68 9.22
CA ASN A 117 -8.17 2.81 10.30
C ASN A 117 -8.24 4.28 10.77
N LYS A 118 -9.19 4.57 11.66
CA LYS A 118 -9.35 5.93 12.21
C LYS A 118 -8.45 6.12 13.42
N GLU A 119 -7.23 6.54 13.20
CA GLU A 119 -6.31 6.96 14.26
C GLU A 119 -6.10 8.46 14.22
N SER A 120 -6.00 9.07 15.40
CA SER A 120 -5.72 10.50 15.57
C SER A 120 -4.95 10.73 16.85
N GLY A 121 -4.26 11.88 16.93
CA GLY A 121 -3.53 12.27 18.12
C GLY A 121 -2.35 11.35 18.46
N VAL A 122 -1.76 10.71 17.46
CA VAL A 122 -0.60 9.83 17.62
C VAL A 122 0.65 10.68 17.78
N SER A 123 1.44 10.41 18.82
CA SER A 123 2.77 11.01 19.01
C SER A 123 3.86 10.11 18.46
N TRP A 124 4.84 10.71 17.79
CA TRP A 124 5.85 10.00 17.01
C TRP A 124 7.24 10.16 17.57
N THR A 125 8.01 9.09 17.56
CA THR A 125 9.43 9.09 17.94
C THR A 125 10.22 8.18 17.02
N SER A 126 11.51 8.50 16.83
CA SER A 126 12.48 7.64 16.15
C SER A 126 13.43 7.02 17.17
N ALA A 127 13.71 5.74 17.03
CA ALA A 127 14.70 5.06 17.87
C ALA A 127 16.13 5.54 17.60
N ASP A 128 16.42 6.01 16.38
CA ASP A 128 17.72 6.60 16.01
C ASP A 128 17.50 7.77 15.02
N GLU A 129 17.50 8.97 15.55
CA GLU A 129 17.30 10.20 14.77
C GLU A 129 18.46 10.52 13.82
N THR A 130 19.61 9.87 14.00
CA THR A 130 20.72 10.00 13.05
C THR A 130 20.44 9.25 11.74
N ILE A 131 19.64 8.18 11.78
CA ILE A 131 19.24 7.40 10.61
C ILE A 131 17.98 7.98 9.98
N ALA A 132 16.95 8.26 10.78
CA ALA A 132 15.73 8.90 10.31
C ALA A 132 15.06 9.71 11.41
N THR A 133 14.46 10.83 11.01
CA THR A 133 13.64 11.67 11.89
C THR A 133 12.17 11.53 11.55
N VAL A 134 11.30 11.80 12.50
CA VAL A 134 9.85 11.91 12.26
C VAL A 134 9.37 13.23 12.87
N ASP A 135 8.60 14.01 12.11
CA ASP A 135 8.07 15.29 12.57
C ASP A 135 6.65 15.17 13.18
N ALA A 136 6.11 16.29 13.64
CA ALA A 136 4.79 16.35 14.26
C ALA A 136 3.65 16.01 13.29
N ASP A 137 3.87 16.14 11.99
CA ASP A 137 2.93 15.80 10.92
C ASP A 137 3.06 14.33 10.47
N ALA A 138 3.79 13.52 11.23
CA ALA A 138 4.06 12.11 10.93
C ALA A 138 4.82 11.89 9.61
N VAL A 139 5.70 12.81 9.23
CA VAL A 139 6.56 12.66 8.05
C VAL A 139 7.94 12.19 8.48
N VAL A 140 8.32 11.01 8.01
CA VAL A 140 9.64 10.41 8.23
C VAL A 140 10.61 10.90 7.17
N THR A 141 11.79 11.35 7.59
CA THR A 141 12.88 11.73 6.67
C THR A 141 14.09 10.82 6.85
N GLY A 142 14.54 10.15 5.80
CA GLY A 142 15.76 9.33 5.79
C GLY A 142 17.02 10.19 5.78
N LYS A 143 17.86 10.08 6.82
CA LYS A 143 19.06 10.92 7.00
C LYS A 143 20.35 10.20 6.67
N LYS A 144 20.48 8.95 7.06
CA LYS A 144 21.70 8.15 6.95
C LYS A 144 21.35 6.70 6.63
N VAL A 145 22.19 6.05 5.85
CA VAL A 145 22.06 4.61 5.56
C VAL A 145 22.09 3.80 6.85
N GLY A 146 21.12 2.92 7.02
CA GLY A 146 20.96 2.08 8.20
C GLY A 146 19.52 1.67 8.43
N THR A 147 19.24 1.09 9.58
CA THR A 147 17.91 0.68 10.01
C THR A 147 17.54 1.36 11.31
N THR A 148 16.29 1.73 11.45
CA THR A 148 15.72 2.26 12.69
C THR A 148 14.25 1.88 12.80
N THR A 149 13.64 2.19 13.94
CA THR A 149 12.22 1.99 14.16
C THR A 149 11.55 3.31 14.47
N ILE A 150 10.43 3.56 13.82
CA ILE A 150 9.57 4.70 14.09
C ILE A 150 8.39 4.22 14.92
N TYR A 151 8.19 4.81 16.10
CA TYR A 151 7.11 4.47 17.02
C TYR A 151 6.03 5.53 17.01
N GLY A 152 4.78 5.09 16.99
CA GLY A 152 3.61 5.93 17.13
C GLY A 152 2.79 5.53 18.34
N LYS A 153 2.65 6.39 19.34
CA LYS A 153 1.84 6.15 20.52
C LYS A 153 0.51 6.86 20.39
N GLY A 154 -0.56 6.11 20.18
CA GLY A 154 -1.94 6.57 20.22
C GLY A 154 -2.56 6.42 21.62
N ALA A 155 -3.83 6.78 21.76
CA ALA A 155 -4.57 6.66 23.02
C ALA A 155 -4.75 5.20 23.47
N GLU A 156 -5.04 4.31 22.54
CA GLU A 156 -5.35 2.90 22.80
C GLU A 156 -4.31 1.92 22.24
N HIS A 157 -3.64 2.29 21.16
CA HIS A 157 -2.72 1.42 20.42
C HIS A 157 -1.36 2.08 20.22
N THR A 158 -0.32 1.27 20.25
CA THR A 158 1.04 1.66 19.86
C THR A 158 1.35 1.02 18.51
N TYR A 159 1.88 1.82 17.59
CA TYR A 159 2.25 1.39 16.24
C TYR A 159 3.75 1.50 16.02
N ARG A 160 4.25 0.73 15.09
CA ARG A 160 5.66 0.74 14.76
C ARG A 160 5.89 0.51 13.28
N CYS A 161 6.83 1.26 12.70
CA CYS A 161 7.38 1.02 11.38
C CYS A 161 8.86 0.66 11.50
N ASP A 162 9.22 -0.53 11.03
CA ASP A 162 10.62 -0.93 10.87
C ASP A 162 11.14 -0.36 9.55
N LEU A 163 12.06 0.59 9.65
CA LEU A 163 12.52 1.40 8.54
C LEU A 163 13.95 1.04 8.13
N THR A 164 14.14 0.84 6.84
CA THR A 164 15.47 0.75 6.22
C THR A 164 15.71 1.97 5.35
N VAL A 165 16.83 2.66 5.56
CA VAL A 165 17.30 3.76 4.71
C VAL A 165 18.48 3.27 3.89
N ASN A 166 18.31 3.22 2.57
CA ASN A 166 19.33 2.80 1.63
C ASN A 166 20.08 4.01 1.04
N LYS A 167 21.21 3.71 0.42
CA LYS A 167 22.00 4.70 -0.33
C LYS A 167 21.13 5.31 -1.44
N LYS A 168 21.28 6.62 -1.62
CA LYS A 168 20.62 7.34 -2.72
C LYS A 168 21.17 6.88 -4.08
N ILE A 169 20.26 6.44 -4.95
CA ILE A 169 20.54 6.15 -6.36
C ILE A 169 20.37 7.46 -7.15
N LYS A 170 21.34 7.79 -8.00
CA LYS A 170 21.38 9.09 -8.69
C LYS A 170 20.65 9.13 -10.01
N ASN A 171 20.67 8.03 -10.76
CA ASN A 171 20.17 7.96 -12.13
C ASN A 171 19.04 6.94 -12.18
N ILE A 172 17.80 7.40 -12.03
CA ILE A 172 16.64 6.53 -11.89
C ILE A 172 15.66 6.76 -13.03
N VAL A 173 15.07 5.68 -13.52
CA VAL A 173 13.91 5.69 -14.40
C VAL A 173 12.74 5.03 -13.70
N TYR A 174 11.65 5.76 -13.54
CA TYR A 174 10.36 5.26 -13.09
C TYR A 174 9.44 5.13 -14.29
N LEU A 175 9.28 3.91 -14.80
CA LEU A 175 8.30 3.65 -15.87
C LEU A 175 6.89 3.67 -15.27
N THR A 176 5.99 4.44 -15.87
CA THR A 176 4.61 4.54 -15.44
C THR A 176 3.66 4.33 -16.60
N PHE A 177 2.54 3.65 -16.32
CA PHE A 177 1.51 3.29 -17.30
C PHE A 177 0.15 3.73 -16.81
N ASP A 178 -0.53 4.56 -17.59
CA ASP A 178 -1.87 5.06 -17.28
C ASP A 178 -2.94 4.31 -18.10
N ASP A 179 -4.19 4.34 -17.62
CA ASP A 179 -5.42 3.92 -18.30
C ASP A 179 -5.72 2.41 -18.35
N GLY A 180 -4.80 1.56 -17.93
CA GLY A 180 -5.09 0.12 -17.84
C GLY A 180 -5.99 -0.25 -16.65
N PRO A 181 -6.26 -1.56 -16.47
CA PRO A 181 -5.80 -2.69 -17.28
C PRO A 181 -6.71 -3.04 -18.47
N ASN A 182 -6.17 -3.76 -19.43
CA ASN A 182 -6.94 -4.41 -20.50
C ASN A 182 -6.25 -5.69 -21.00
N ARG A 183 -7.02 -6.55 -21.65
CA ARG A 183 -6.54 -7.89 -22.08
C ARG A 183 -5.51 -7.87 -23.20
N TYR A 184 -5.38 -6.78 -23.95
CA TYR A 184 -4.45 -6.71 -25.07
C TYR A 184 -3.07 -6.18 -24.64
N THR A 185 -3.02 -4.99 -24.06
CA THR A 185 -1.77 -4.25 -23.81
C THR A 185 -1.13 -4.64 -22.49
N THR A 186 -1.91 -4.68 -21.41
CA THR A 186 -1.37 -4.88 -20.05
C THR A 186 -0.58 -6.19 -19.89
N PRO A 187 -1.05 -7.37 -20.39
CA PRO A 187 -0.26 -8.59 -20.27
C PRO A 187 1.09 -8.50 -20.99
N LYS A 188 1.13 -7.86 -22.16
CA LYS A 188 2.36 -7.68 -22.95
C LYS A 188 3.36 -6.76 -22.24
N VAL A 189 2.87 -5.67 -21.62
CA VAL A 189 3.71 -4.81 -20.77
C VAL A 189 4.31 -5.60 -19.62
N LEU A 190 3.49 -6.37 -18.91
CA LEU A 190 3.95 -7.18 -17.78
C LEU A 190 4.99 -8.23 -18.19
N ASP A 191 4.80 -8.86 -19.35
CA ASP A 191 5.76 -9.84 -19.89
C ASP A 191 7.11 -9.17 -20.20
N ILE A 192 7.11 -8.03 -20.87
CA ILE A 192 8.34 -7.28 -21.19
C ILE A 192 9.06 -6.84 -19.92
N LEU A 193 8.34 -6.33 -18.92
CA LEU A 193 8.91 -5.95 -17.63
C LEU A 193 9.55 -7.15 -16.91
N LYS A 194 8.88 -8.30 -16.94
CA LYS A 194 9.37 -9.54 -16.32
C LYS A 194 10.63 -10.05 -17.01
N GLU A 195 10.65 -10.10 -18.34
CA GLU A 195 11.80 -10.53 -19.14
C GLU A 195 13.04 -9.67 -18.88
N ASN A 196 12.85 -8.37 -18.61
CA ASN A 196 13.91 -7.42 -18.30
C ASN A 196 14.20 -7.29 -16.80
N ASN A 197 13.50 -8.00 -15.94
CA ASN A 197 13.60 -7.87 -14.48
C ASN A 197 13.45 -6.41 -13.99
N VAL A 198 12.44 -5.72 -14.46
CA VAL A 198 12.12 -4.32 -14.12
C VAL A 198 10.75 -4.24 -13.46
N LYS A 199 10.65 -3.45 -12.40
CA LYS A 199 9.39 -3.11 -11.75
C LYS A 199 8.96 -1.71 -12.16
N ALA A 200 7.66 -1.51 -12.34
CA ALA A 200 7.05 -0.28 -12.80
C ALA A 200 5.85 0.12 -11.95
N THR A 201 5.21 1.22 -12.29
CA THR A 201 4.00 1.72 -11.63
C THR A 201 2.86 1.80 -12.62
N PHE A 202 1.71 1.28 -12.23
CA PHE A 202 0.49 1.29 -13.02
C PHE A 202 -0.55 2.18 -12.35
N PHE A 203 -0.86 3.30 -12.98
CA PHE A 203 -1.96 4.18 -12.57
C PHE A 203 -3.25 3.69 -13.25
N GLU A 204 -3.94 2.79 -12.58
CA GLU A 204 -5.09 2.10 -13.14
C GLU A 204 -6.38 2.90 -13.00
N LEU A 205 -7.26 2.72 -13.98
CA LEU A 205 -8.68 3.01 -13.88
C LEU A 205 -9.40 1.81 -13.24
N LYS A 206 -10.70 1.95 -12.96
CA LYS A 206 -11.49 0.82 -12.48
C LYS A 206 -11.40 -0.34 -13.47
N PRO A 207 -10.87 -1.51 -13.06
CA PRO A 207 -10.84 -2.67 -13.92
C PRO A 207 -12.24 -3.19 -14.26
N ALA A 208 -12.42 -3.65 -15.49
CA ALA A 208 -13.59 -4.50 -15.82
C ALA A 208 -13.48 -5.82 -15.05
N LYS A 209 -14.60 -6.47 -14.78
CA LYS A 209 -14.60 -7.75 -14.03
C LYS A 209 -13.67 -8.79 -14.63
N LYS A 210 -13.62 -8.89 -15.96
CA LYS A 210 -12.75 -9.81 -16.69
C LYS A 210 -11.25 -9.50 -16.57
N ASP A 211 -10.89 -8.32 -16.06
CA ASP A 211 -9.51 -7.83 -15.99
C ASP A 211 -8.96 -7.74 -14.56
N PHE A 212 -9.72 -8.17 -13.55
CA PHE A 212 -9.26 -8.18 -12.16
C PHE A 212 -8.02 -9.04 -11.94
N ASP A 213 -7.84 -10.11 -12.70
CA ASP A 213 -6.65 -10.95 -12.66
C ASP A 213 -5.40 -10.20 -13.15
N LEU A 214 -5.54 -9.25 -14.06
CA LEU A 214 -4.42 -8.41 -14.53
C LEU A 214 -3.94 -7.45 -13.44
N THR A 215 -4.86 -6.81 -12.72
CA THR A 215 -4.51 -5.99 -11.56
C THR A 215 -3.83 -6.83 -10.47
N LYS A 216 -4.33 -8.04 -10.22
CA LYS A 216 -3.67 -8.99 -9.31
C LYS A 216 -2.26 -9.34 -9.78
N ARG A 217 -2.06 -9.56 -11.08
CA ARG A 217 -0.75 -9.80 -11.66
C ARG A 217 0.20 -8.63 -11.48
N VAL A 218 -0.27 -7.38 -11.63
CA VAL A 218 0.52 -6.17 -11.33
C VAL A 218 1.07 -6.22 -9.91
N ILE A 219 0.23 -6.57 -8.94
CA ILE A 219 0.61 -6.65 -7.52
C ILE A 219 1.56 -7.82 -7.28
N ASP A 220 1.23 -9.01 -7.72
CA ASP A 220 1.96 -10.24 -7.45
C ASP A 220 3.36 -10.24 -8.08
N GLU A 221 3.54 -9.56 -9.22
CA GLU A 221 4.83 -9.43 -9.90
C GLU A 221 5.69 -8.27 -9.35
N GLY A 222 5.23 -7.61 -8.28
CA GLY A 222 6.01 -6.62 -7.53
C GLY A 222 5.99 -5.20 -8.10
N HIS A 223 5.04 -4.89 -8.98
CA HIS A 223 4.82 -3.54 -9.47
C HIS A 223 4.01 -2.72 -8.46
N THR A 224 4.10 -1.41 -8.54
CA THR A 224 3.25 -0.53 -7.74
C THR A 224 1.90 -0.35 -8.41
N LEU A 225 0.84 -0.75 -7.69
CA LEU A 225 -0.53 -0.40 -8.06
C LEU A 225 -0.84 1.01 -7.57
N ALA A 226 -1.25 1.88 -8.47
CA ALA A 226 -1.62 3.26 -8.20
C ALA A 226 -2.97 3.59 -8.89
N MET A 227 -3.48 4.78 -8.69
CA MET A 227 -4.83 5.14 -9.10
C MET A 227 -4.85 6.29 -10.09
N HIS A 228 -5.49 6.07 -11.23
CA HIS A 228 -5.82 7.15 -12.18
C HIS A 228 -7.26 7.65 -12.01
N GLY A 229 -8.05 6.93 -11.23
CA GLY A 229 -9.44 7.23 -10.91
C GLY A 229 -10.38 6.08 -11.21
N TYR A 230 -11.55 6.11 -10.59
CA TYR A 230 -12.62 5.15 -10.87
C TYR A 230 -13.15 5.32 -12.29
N GLN A 231 -13.15 6.56 -12.78
CA GLN A 231 -13.44 6.93 -14.17
C GLN A 231 -12.55 8.10 -14.61
N HIS A 232 -12.47 8.33 -15.92
CA HIS A 232 -11.57 9.30 -16.55
C HIS A 232 -12.30 10.45 -17.26
N LYS A 233 -13.61 10.56 -17.17
CA LYS A 233 -14.37 11.60 -17.87
C LYS A 233 -14.12 12.97 -17.26
N TYR A 234 -13.41 13.83 -17.98
CA TYR A 234 -13.00 15.16 -17.51
C TYR A 234 -14.17 16.04 -17.03
N ASN A 235 -15.30 16.03 -17.75
CA ASN A 235 -16.49 16.79 -17.39
C ASN A 235 -17.21 16.26 -16.12
N ILE A 236 -16.78 15.13 -15.59
CA ILE A 236 -17.30 14.56 -14.36
C ILE A 236 -16.30 14.70 -13.22
N VAL A 237 -15.07 14.22 -13.41
CA VAL A 237 -14.10 14.10 -12.32
C VAL A 237 -13.67 15.45 -11.75
N TYR A 238 -13.69 16.52 -12.56
CA TYR A 238 -13.32 17.87 -12.12
C TYR A 238 -14.51 18.79 -11.80
N LYS A 239 -15.69 18.23 -11.61
CA LYS A 239 -16.88 19.00 -11.20
C LYS A 239 -16.70 19.70 -9.85
N SER A 240 -16.06 19.05 -8.90
CA SER A 240 -15.74 19.60 -7.59
C SER A 240 -14.63 18.81 -6.90
N LYS A 241 -14.03 19.37 -5.86
CA LYS A 241 -13.10 18.62 -4.98
C LYS A 241 -13.74 17.36 -4.41
N LYS A 242 -14.98 17.46 -3.98
CA LYS A 242 -15.74 16.32 -3.43
C LYS A 242 -15.87 15.18 -4.44
N VAL A 243 -16.24 15.49 -5.68
CA VAL A 243 -16.38 14.50 -6.76
C VAL A 243 -15.04 13.87 -7.07
N TYR A 244 -13.97 14.65 -7.16
CA TYR A 244 -12.62 14.11 -7.40
C TYR A 244 -12.16 13.18 -6.26
N LYS A 245 -12.33 13.61 -5.01
CA LYS A 245 -12.01 12.77 -3.85
C LYS A 245 -12.80 11.47 -3.86
N GLN A 246 -14.09 11.52 -4.12
CA GLN A 246 -14.94 10.33 -4.21
C GLN A 246 -14.50 9.39 -5.34
N ASN A 247 -14.03 9.92 -6.46
CA ASN A 247 -13.50 9.13 -7.57
C ASN A 247 -12.26 8.31 -7.15
N LEU A 248 -11.35 8.91 -6.40
CA LEU A 248 -10.19 8.20 -5.84
C LEU A 248 -10.59 7.25 -4.71
N ASP A 249 -11.38 7.71 -3.75
CA ASP A 249 -11.81 6.89 -2.60
C ASP A 249 -12.52 5.61 -3.04
N LYS A 250 -13.36 5.72 -4.06
CA LYS A 250 -14.12 4.59 -4.61
C LYS A 250 -13.20 3.54 -5.23
N LEU A 251 -12.17 3.97 -5.95
CA LEU A 251 -11.19 3.06 -6.53
C LEU A 251 -10.29 2.44 -5.45
N ARG A 252 -9.82 3.23 -4.49
CA ARG A 252 -9.03 2.74 -3.35
C ARG A 252 -9.79 1.69 -2.56
N ASN A 253 -11.07 1.94 -2.26
CA ASN A 253 -11.91 0.99 -1.55
C ASN A 253 -12.11 -0.31 -2.33
N LEU A 254 -12.26 -0.25 -3.65
CA LEU A 254 -12.33 -1.43 -4.51
C LEU A 254 -11.03 -2.25 -4.42
N PHE A 255 -9.87 -1.62 -4.58
CA PHE A 255 -8.58 -2.28 -4.50
C PHE A 255 -8.31 -2.87 -3.10
N PHE A 256 -8.66 -2.13 -2.06
CA PHE A 256 -8.52 -2.61 -0.69
C PHE A 256 -9.41 -3.82 -0.40
N LYS A 257 -10.67 -3.77 -0.82
CA LYS A 257 -11.62 -4.89 -0.67
C LYS A 257 -11.17 -6.12 -1.44
N LYS A 258 -10.71 -5.93 -2.67
CA LYS A 258 -10.38 -7.02 -3.59
C LYS A 258 -9.00 -7.63 -3.31
N TYR A 259 -8.00 -6.81 -3.04
CA TYR A 259 -6.58 -7.22 -2.96
C TYR A 259 -5.93 -6.97 -1.61
N GLY A 260 -6.57 -6.26 -0.69
CA GLY A 260 -5.98 -5.85 0.58
C GLY A 260 -4.90 -4.75 0.43
N VAL A 261 -4.83 -4.08 -0.72
CA VAL A 261 -3.88 -3.01 -0.99
C VAL A 261 -4.54 -1.65 -0.75
N TRP A 262 -3.97 -0.87 0.17
CA TRP A 262 -4.36 0.50 0.42
C TRP A 262 -3.53 1.44 -0.44
N CYS A 263 -4.04 1.78 -1.63
CA CYS A 263 -3.34 2.65 -2.57
C CYS A 263 -3.26 4.08 -2.05
N THR A 264 -2.07 4.68 -2.15
CA THR A 264 -1.84 6.08 -1.76
C THR A 264 -1.32 6.94 -2.92
N LEU A 265 -0.80 6.32 -3.98
CA LEU A 265 -0.30 7.01 -5.16
C LEU A 265 -1.40 7.21 -6.19
N SER A 266 -1.44 8.39 -6.77
CA SER A 266 -2.42 8.76 -7.79
C SER A 266 -1.81 9.64 -8.89
N ARG A 267 -2.48 9.72 -10.02
CA ARG A 267 -2.19 10.64 -11.11
C ARG A 267 -3.50 11.24 -11.62
N PHE A 268 -3.49 12.55 -11.79
CA PHE A 268 -4.65 13.27 -12.33
C PHE A 268 -4.90 12.89 -13.78
N PRO A 269 -6.15 12.62 -14.19
CA PRO A 269 -6.52 12.60 -15.61
C PRO A 269 -6.08 13.87 -16.32
N GLY A 270 -5.22 13.72 -17.34
CA GLY A 270 -4.61 14.85 -18.05
C GLY A 270 -3.44 15.54 -17.33
N GLY A 271 -3.05 15.05 -16.15
CA GLY A 271 -2.02 15.65 -15.30
C GLY A 271 -2.51 16.83 -14.46
N SER A 272 -1.71 17.30 -13.51
CA SER A 272 -2.08 18.45 -12.67
C SER A 272 -2.08 19.78 -13.43
N SER A 273 -1.37 19.85 -14.54
CA SER A 273 -1.30 21.02 -15.44
C SER A 273 -2.40 21.07 -16.49
N ASN A 274 -3.37 20.16 -16.46
CA ASN A 274 -4.40 20.05 -17.49
C ASN A 274 -5.21 21.33 -17.65
N THR A 275 -5.69 21.53 -18.86
CA THR A 275 -6.60 22.63 -19.24
C THR A 275 -8.03 22.14 -19.51
N VAL A 276 -8.24 20.84 -19.54
CA VAL A 276 -9.56 20.20 -19.75
C VAL A 276 -10.54 20.49 -18.60
N SER A 277 -10.00 20.84 -17.44
CA SER A 277 -10.78 21.21 -16.24
C SER A 277 -11.20 22.68 -16.19
N ARG A 278 -10.88 23.51 -17.22
CA ARG A 278 -11.16 24.95 -17.23
C ARG A 278 -12.63 25.33 -17.16
N TYR A 279 -13.54 24.40 -17.44
CA TYR A 279 -14.98 24.60 -17.20
C TYR A 279 -15.33 24.84 -15.72
N ASN A 280 -14.40 24.47 -14.82
CA ASN A 280 -14.45 24.77 -13.39
C ASN A 280 -13.18 25.53 -13.00
N PRO A 281 -13.19 26.87 -13.09
CA PRO A 281 -12.00 27.68 -12.84
C PRO A 281 -11.41 27.45 -11.44
N GLY A 282 -10.09 27.26 -11.36
CA GLY A 282 -9.34 27.07 -10.11
C GLY A 282 -9.48 25.69 -9.46
N ILE A 283 -10.14 24.73 -10.11
CA ILE A 283 -10.38 23.40 -9.52
C ILE A 283 -9.06 22.66 -9.26
N MET A 284 -8.10 22.70 -10.18
CA MET A 284 -6.83 21.99 -9.99
C MET A 284 -6.00 22.59 -8.85
N THR A 285 -6.00 23.92 -8.71
CA THR A 285 -5.37 24.61 -7.57
C THR A 285 -5.98 24.16 -6.24
N ARG A 286 -7.29 24.03 -6.16
CA ARG A 286 -7.97 23.57 -4.95
C ARG A 286 -7.70 22.10 -4.63
N ILE A 287 -7.72 21.23 -5.64
CA ILE A 287 -7.47 19.79 -5.43
C ILE A 287 -6.01 19.53 -5.06
N THR A 288 -5.06 20.10 -5.78
CA THR A 288 -3.62 19.89 -5.52
C THR A 288 -3.21 20.39 -4.14
N LYS A 289 -3.88 21.42 -3.60
CA LYS A 289 -3.67 21.89 -2.24
C LYS A 289 -4.11 20.90 -1.17
N ASP A 290 -5.20 20.19 -1.40
CA ASP A 290 -5.87 19.39 -0.39
C ASP A 290 -5.57 17.88 -0.48
N ILE A 291 -5.10 17.39 -1.63
CA ILE A 291 -5.01 15.95 -1.92
C ILE A 291 -4.12 15.18 -0.93
N ALA A 292 -3.04 15.79 -0.43
CA ALA A 292 -2.18 15.18 0.58
C ALA A 292 -2.94 14.96 1.90
N SER A 293 -3.81 15.90 2.28
CA SER A 293 -4.65 15.78 3.49
C SER A 293 -5.66 14.63 3.40
N TRP A 294 -5.99 14.18 2.21
CA TRP A 294 -6.86 13.02 1.99
C TRP A 294 -6.12 11.68 2.05
N GLY A 295 -4.80 11.72 2.24
CA GLY A 295 -3.93 10.54 2.29
C GLY A 295 -3.50 10.04 0.91
N TYR A 296 -3.41 10.93 -0.06
CA TYR A 296 -2.94 10.60 -1.40
C TYR A 296 -1.69 11.39 -1.78
N HIS A 297 -0.77 10.72 -2.49
CA HIS A 297 0.29 11.32 -3.28
C HIS A 297 -0.20 11.53 -4.70
N TYR A 298 0.31 12.56 -5.40
CA TYR A 298 0.09 12.61 -6.84
C TYR A 298 1.41 12.80 -7.57
N PHE A 299 1.50 12.16 -8.72
CA PHE A 299 2.69 12.17 -9.58
C PHE A 299 2.28 12.63 -10.98
N ASP A 300 2.86 13.71 -11.43
CA ASP A 300 2.94 14.02 -12.84
C ASP A 300 4.12 13.24 -13.46
N TRP A 301 4.72 13.76 -14.49
CA TRP A 301 5.85 13.19 -15.18
C TRP A 301 6.83 14.28 -15.61
N ASN A 302 8.06 13.92 -15.85
CA ASN A 302 9.09 14.80 -16.40
C ASN A 302 9.70 14.25 -17.69
N VAL A 303 9.26 13.09 -18.16
CA VAL A 303 9.58 12.51 -19.46
C VAL A 303 8.29 12.05 -20.12
N ALA A 304 7.96 12.60 -21.28
CA ALA A 304 6.78 12.25 -22.04
C ALA A 304 7.14 11.36 -23.24
N SER A 305 6.53 10.19 -23.32
CA SER A 305 6.66 9.30 -24.47
C SER A 305 5.87 9.77 -25.68
N CYS A 306 4.82 10.56 -25.45
CA CYS A 306 3.84 11.01 -26.42
C CYS A 306 3.14 9.85 -27.16
N ASP A 307 3.01 8.70 -26.49
CA ASP A 307 2.43 7.48 -27.05
C ASP A 307 0.92 7.58 -27.28
N SER A 308 0.23 8.51 -26.61
CA SER A 308 -1.20 8.77 -26.75
C SER A 308 -1.55 9.89 -27.72
N ASP A 309 -0.56 10.64 -28.21
CA ASP A 309 -0.81 11.83 -29.03
C ASP A 309 0.13 11.96 -30.24
N THR A 310 1.31 12.58 -30.11
CA THR A 310 2.14 13.00 -31.24
C THR A 310 3.09 11.96 -31.78
N ALA A 311 3.43 10.92 -31.03
CA ALA A 311 4.27 9.84 -31.54
C ALA A 311 3.53 9.05 -32.63
N LYS A 312 4.16 8.90 -33.80
CA LYS A 312 3.59 8.21 -34.95
C LYS A 312 3.82 6.71 -34.94
N ASN A 313 4.91 6.27 -34.33
CA ASN A 313 5.37 4.88 -34.31
C ASN A 313 6.21 4.57 -33.08
N ALA A 314 6.63 3.31 -32.94
CA ALA A 314 7.48 2.86 -31.84
C ALA A 314 8.82 3.61 -31.77
N ASN A 315 9.42 3.96 -32.90
CA ASN A 315 10.69 4.70 -32.93
C ASN A 315 10.54 6.10 -32.36
N ASP A 316 9.43 6.78 -32.59
CA ASP A 316 9.14 8.09 -32.00
C ASP A 316 9.00 7.97 -30.48
N VAL A 317 8.28 6.96 -29.98
CA VAL A 317 8.15 6.69 -28.54
C VAL A 317 9.53 6.44 -27.92
N TYR A 318 10.32 5.57 -28.51
CA TYR A 318 11.68 5.28 -28.06
C TYR A 318 12.54 6.56 -27.98
N ARG A 319 12.53 7.36 -29.04
CA ARG A 319 13.31 8.59 -29.13
C ARG A 319 12.86 9.64 -28.11
N ASN A 320 11.56 9.85 -27.97
CA ASN A 320 10.99 10.78 -26.99
C ASN A 320 11.41 10.43 -25.56
N VAL A 321 11.37 9.16 -25.20
CA VAL A 321 11.78 8.72 -23.87
C VAL A 321 13.29 8.83 -23.68
N THR A 322 14.08 8.24 -24.57
CA THR A 322 15.54 8.17 -24.40
C THR A 322 16.21 9.54 -24.43
N THR A 323 15.75 10.47 -25.26
CA THR A 323 16.25 11.86 -25.29
C THR A 323 15.77 12.69 -24.10
N GLY A 324 14.66 12.31 -23.47
CA GLY A 324 14.12 12.98 -22.29
C GLY A 324 14.77 12.58 -20.97
N LEU A 325 15.50 11.44 -20.93
CA LEU A 325 16.17 10.99 -19.71
C LEU A 325 17.34 11.93 -19.34
N ILE A 326 17.39 12.34 -18.07
CA ILE A 326 18.43 13.21 -17.54
C ILE A 326 19.13 12.52 -16.37
N LYS A 327 20.46 12.52 -16.40
CA LYS A 327 21.28 12.01 -15.29
C LYS A 327 21.13 12.87 -14.03
N GLY A 328 21.28 12.26 -12.88
CA GLY A 328 21.26 12.97 -11.59
C GLY A 328 19.87 13.22 -11.02
N ARG A 329 18.81 12.71 -11.65
CA ARG A 329 17.44 12.85 -11.16
C ARG A 329 16.64 11.55 -11.27
N GLY A 330 15.45 11.53 -10.64
CA GLY A 330 14.40 10.58 -10.94
C GLY A 330 13.65 11.00 -12.22
N ASN A 331 13.61 10.11 -13.21
CA ASN A 331 12.91 10.33 -14.46
C ASN A 331 11.58 9.58 -14.42
N VAL A 332 10.49 10.30 -14.26
CA VAL A 332 9.13 9.73 -14.28
C VAL A 332 8.63 9.78 -15.71
N VAL A 333 8.52 8.60 -16.32
CA VAL A 333 8.16 8.44 -17.73
C VAL A 333 6.67 8.17 -17.85
N LEU A 334 5.94 9.03 -18.58
CA LEU A 334 4.54 8.82 -18.92
C LEU A 334 4.41 7.93 -20.15
N MET A 335 3.77 6.79 -19.95
CA MET A 335 3.26 5.91 -20.99
C MET A 335 1.84 5.47 -20.65
N HIS A 336 1.18 4.81 -21.58
CA HIS A 336 -0.18 4.32 -21.40
C HIS A 336 -0.26 2.85 -21.79
N ASP A 337 -0.98 2.07 -21.00
CA ASP A 337 -1.34 0.70 -21.37
C ASP A 337 -2.81 0.58 -21.81
N PHE A 338 -3.32 1.60 -22.48
CA PHE A 338 -4.63 1.53 -23.11
C PHE A 338 -4.68 0.48 -24.23
N TYR A 339 -5.88 0.10 -24.61
CA TYR A 339 -6.11 -0.96 -25.59
C TYR A 339 -5.40 -0.70 -26.92
N LYS A 340 -4.61 -1.67 -27.38
CA LYS A 340 -3.84 -1.63 -28.64
C LYS A 340 -2.84 -0.49 -28.75
N ASN A 341 -2.15 -0.15 -27.66
CA ASN A 341 -1.02 0.79 -27.74
C ASN A 341 0.24 0.13 -28.29
N ASP A 342 0.22 -0.24 -29.57
CA ASP A 342 1.30 -0.97 -30.22
C ASP A 342 2.58 -0.14 -30.38
N LYS A 343 2.46 1.18 -30.49
CA LYS A 343 3.63 2.10 -30.53
C LYS A 343 4.47 1.98 -29.28
N MET A 344 3.84 2.04 -28.11
CA MET A 344 4.52 1.89 -26.83
C MET A 344 5.07 0.46 -26.67
N LEU A 345 4.28 -0.55 -26.98
CA LEU A 345 4.72 -1.95 -26.88
C LEU A 345 5.95 -2.24 -27.72
N GLY A 346 6.04 -1.69 -28.95
CA GLY A 346 7.20 -1.84 -29.82
C GLY A 346 8.46 -1.13 -29.34
N ALA A 347 8.31 -0.16 -28.43
CA ALA A 347 9.42 0.64 -27.90
C ALA A 347 9.91 0.19 -26.51
N LEU A 348 9.04 -0.44 -25.69
CA LEU A 348 9.28 -0.64 -24.27
C LEU A 348 10.56 -1.43 -23.96
N ASP A 349 10.75 -2.57 -24.61
CA ASP A 349 11.96 -3.39 -24.42
C ASP A 349 13.24 -2.63 -24.75
N LYS A 350 13.23 -1.89 -25.86
CA LYS A 350 14.37 -1.06 -26.31
C LYS A 350 14.65 0.09 -25.33
N ILE A 351 13.62 0.71 -24.78
CA ILE A 351 13.76 1.77 -23.75
C ILE A 351 14.47 1.22 -22.52
N ILE A 352 14.04 0.06 -22.05
CA ILE A 352 14.63 -0.57 -20.86
C ILE A 352 16.10 -0.93 -21.12
N LYS A 353 16.40 -1.54 -22.24
CA LYS A 353 17.78 -1.90 -22.63
C LYS A 353 18.67 -0.67 -22.77
N TYR A 354 18.17 0.41 -23.37
CA TYR A 354 18.86 1.70 -23.44
C TYR A 354 19.20 2.22 -22.03
N GLY A 355 18.22 2.29 -21.15
CA GLY A 355 18.42 2.81 -19.79
C GLY A 355 19.46 2.01 -19.02
N LYS A 356 19.39 0.68 -19.06
CA LYS A 356 20.37 -0.20 -18.41
C LYS A 356 21.78 0.00 -18.98
N LYS A 357 21.92 0.07 -20.30
CA LYS A 357 23.20 0.32 -20.98
C LYS A 357 23.81 1.66 -20.59
N HIS A 358 22.99 2.68 -20.34
CA HIS A 358 23.43 4.03 -20.00
C HIS A 358 23.51 4.30 -18.50
N GLY A 359 23.44 3.25 -17.65
CA GLY A 359 23.67 3.35 -16.21
C GLY A 359 22.48 3.89 -15.41
N TYR A 360 21.27 3.77 -15.93
CA TYR A 360 20.03 4.04 -15.18
C TYR A 360 19.58 2.81 -14.41
N THR A 361 19.03 3.04 -13.24
CA THR A 361 18.33 2.03 -12.43
C THR A 361 16.83 2.23 -12.59
N PHE A 362 16.12 1.16 -12.92
CA PHE A 362 14.65 1.17 -13.01
C PHE A 362 14.04 0.81 -11.68
N LEU A 363 13.18 1.66 -11.14
CA LEU A 363 12.48 1.46 -9.87
C LEU A 363 10.98 1.77 -10.04
N PRO A 364 10.10 1.11 -9.27
CA PRO A 364 8.72 1.56 -9.15
C PRO A 364 8.64 2.79 -8.25
N LEU A 365 7.62 3.62 -8.43
CA LEU A 365 7.28 4.69 -7.49
C LEU A 365 6.86 4.07 -6.15
N THR A 366 7.21 4.74 -5.07
CA THR A 366 6.78 4.38 -3.71
C THR A 366 6.20 5.60 -3.01
N ALA A 367 5.67 5.40 -1.81
CA ALA A 367 5.14 6.49 -0.99
C ALA A 367 6.22 7.47 -0.51
N SER A 368 7.51 7.13 -0.60
CA SER A 368 8.63 8.02 -0.27
C SER A 368 9.34 8.62 -1.49
N THR A 369 9.00 8.20 -2.69
CA THR A 369 9.58 8.77 -3.91
C THR A 369 9.26 10.26 -3.98
N THR A 370 10.27 11.09 -4.27
CA THR A 370 10.06 12.53 -4.47
C THR A 370 9.08 12.76 -5.61
N GLU A 371 7.98 13.43 -5.32
CA GLU A 371 6.91 13.69 -6.27
C GLU A 371 7.36 14.64 -7.36
N VAL A 372 6.97 14.36 -8.59
CA VAL A 372 7.13 15.25 -9.74
C VAL A 372 5.80 15.95 -9.99
N HIS A 373 5.80 17.26 -9.88
CA HIS A 373 4.61 18.08 -10.07
C HIS A 373 4.81 19.06 -11.21
N HIS A 374 3.84 19.13 -12.11
CA HIS A 374 3.75 20.19 -13.09
C HIS A 374 3.29 21.51 -12.45
N LYS A 375 3.55 22.63 -13.11
CA LYS A 375 2.90 23.90 -12.75
C LYS A 375 1.40 23.78 -13.02
N VAL A 376 0.62 24.10 -12.02
CA VAL A 376 -0.85 24.09 -12.14
C VAL A 376 -1.31 25.28 -12.96
N ASN A 377 -2.19 25.03 -13.94
CA ASN A 377 -2.71 26.03 -14.88
C ASN A 377 -4.17 26.40 -14.64
N ASN A 378 -4.86 25.77 -13.69
CA ASN A 378 -6.26 26.04 -13.40
C ASN A 378 -6.58 25.99 -11.90
#